data_0d3b43d309c7896e0fd8150f1b8c3aef
#
_entry.id   0d3b43d309c7896e0fd8150f1b8c3aef
#
_cell.length_a   1.000
_cell.length_b   1.000
_cell.length_c   1.000
_cell.angle_alpha   90.00
_cell.angle_beta   90.00
_cell.angle_gamma   90.00
#
_symmetry.space_group_name_H-M   'P 1'
#
loop_
_entity.id
_entity.type
_entity.pdbx_description
1 polymer ?
#
loop_
_entity_poly.entity_id
_entity_poly.type
_entity_poly.pdbx_seq_one_letter_code
_entity_poly.pdbx_strand_id
1 'polypeptide(L)'
;MSESSTGTQGNTAPEKVRHVGFLLLNNFTMIALATAVEPLRMANQLCGRELYSWCTITEEGKPAVASDGIAITPDSSMAGALGLDVLIVVGGVNITRSYSSRQVAWLQALARKKILIGGVCTGPYLLAEAGLLDGYHCSAHWECIASMQEAYPKVFCTNQLFVIERDRMTSSGGTVPMDMMLTMIQRDFGYQLTAGISEMFICDRVRNESDYQRIPLRHVLGTAQPSLVEAVSLMEANIEESIELDELAGYVGLSRRQLERLFQKYLHCSPSRYYMKLRLFRARQLLKQTSRSIIEIAVACGFVSTPHFSKCYREHFGIPPREERRGGSHPLNNRSPQALSEFPVFSEKPQEPPTSVSLRLLGEARFEPTYGSVRLTPGV
;
A
#
# COMPACT_ATOMS: atom_id res chain seq x y z
N MET A 1 -7.48 -58.19 -21.93
CA MET A 1 -7.40 -56.91 -22.64
C MET A 1 -8.53 -56.05 -22.13
N SER A 2 -8.25 -55.17 -21.20
CA SER A 2 -9.19 -54.20 -20.65
C SER A 2 -8.40 -52.91 -20.44
N GLU A 3 -8.62 -51.97 -21.35
CA GLU A 3 -8.07 -50.63 -21.30
C GLU A 3 -8.78 -49.83 -20.21
N SER A 4 -8.04 -49.46 -19.19
CA SER A 4 -8.48 -48.52 -18.17
C SER A 4 -8.18 -47.08 -18.66
N SER A 5 -9.21 -46.38 -19.13
CA SER A 5 -9.16 -44.94 -19.42
C SER A 5 -9.13 -44.18 -18.11
N THR A 6 -7.97 -43.65 -17.79
CA THR A 6 -7.81 -42.62 -16.76
C THR A 6 -8.42 -41.27 -17.26
N GLY A 7 -9.63 -40.98 -16.79
CA GLY A 7 -10.28 -39.70 -17.03
C GLY A 7 -9.53 -38.58 -16.29
N THR A 8 -8.89 -37.73 -17.05
CA THR A 8 -8.35 -36.44 -16.59
C THR A 8 -9.55 -35.58 -16.18
N GLN A 9 -9.76 -35.34 -14.89
CA GLN A 9 -10.72 -34.34 -14.41
C GLN A 9 -10.20 -32.99 -14.83
N GLY A 10 -10.71 -32.47 -15.94
CA GLY A 10 -10.53 -31.12 -16.38
C GLY A 10 -11.19 -30.18 -15.37
N ASN A 11 -10.36 -29.38 -14.73
CA ASN A 11 -10.81 -28.22 -13.94
C ASN A 11 -11.48 -27.26 -14.90
N THR A 12 -12.82 -27.32 -15.01
CA THR A 12 -13.61 -26.43 -15.87
C THR A 12 -13.56 -25.04 -15.26
N ALA A 13 -12.72 -24.16 -15.84
CA ALA A 13 -12.72 -22.74 -15.56
C ALA A 13 -14.15 -22.15 -15.68
N PRO A 14 -14.52 -21.15 -14.86
CA PRO A 14 -15.86 -20.56 -14.91
C PRO A 14 -16.17 -20.08 -16.32
N GLU A 15 -17.32 -20.53 -16.86
CA GLU A 15 -17.78 -20.14 -18.20
C GLU A 15 -18.16 -18.66 -18.31
N LYS A 16 -18.40 -18.00 -17.15
CA LYS A 16 -18.90 -16.63 -17.10
C LYS A 16 -17.74 -15.63 -16.95
N VAL A 17 -17.68 -14.67 -17.87
CA VAL A 17 -16.80 -13.49 -17.76
C VAL A 17 -17.18 -12.69 -16.51
N ARG A 18 -16.19 -12.42 -15.62
CA ARG A 18 -16.41 -11.56 -14.44
C ARG A 18 -16.31 -10.09 -14.81
N HIS A 19 -17.34 -9.33 -14.48
CA HIS A 19 -17.39 -7.90 -14.76
C HIS A 19 -16.95 -7.07 -13.54
N VAL A 20 -15.86 -6.31 -13.68
CA VAL A 20 -15.21 -5.52 -12.61
C VAL A 20 -15.45 -4.04 -12.84
N GLY A 21 -16.09 -3.35 -11.89
CA GLY A 21 -16.23 -1.89 -11.91
C GLY A 21 -15.14 -1.22 -11.07
N PHE A 22 -14.56 -0.14 -11.57
CA PHE A 22 -13.63 0.72 -10.83
C PHE A 22 -14.26 2.09 -10.59
N LEU A 23 -14.75 2.33 -9.36
CA LEU A 23 -15.26 3.64 -8.96
C LEU A 23 -14.11 4.60 -8.70
N LEU A 24 -13.91 5.58 -9.57
CA LEU A 24 -12.87 6.59 -9.45
C LEU A 24 -13.35 7.75 -8.60
N LEU A 25 -12.69 8.00 -7.47
CA LEU A 25 -12.93 9.18 -6.65
C LEU A 25 -12.12 10.37 -7.19
N ASN A 26 -12.49 11.59 -6.81
CA ASN A 26 -11.63 12.74 -7.11
C ASN A 26 -10.26 12.59 -6.45
N ASN A 27 -9.19 13.02 -7.15
CA ASN A 27 -7.79 12.85 -6.72
C ASN A 27 -7.40 11.38 -6.47
N PHE A 28 -8.01 10.43 -7.17
CA PHE A 28 -7.60 9.03 -7.09
C PHE A 28 -6.12 8.84 -7.49
N THR A 29 -5.48 7.79 -7.02
CA THR A 29 -4.09 7.52 -7.34
C THR A 29 -3.99 6.66 -8.62
N MET A 30 -3.40 7.22 -9.68
CA MET A 30 -3.28 6.56 -11.00
C MET A 30 -2.59 5.20 -10.91
N ILE A 31 -1.48 5.09 -10.18
CA ILE A 31 -0.77 3.83 -10.03
C ILE A 31 -1.64 2.75 -9.39
N ALA A 32 -2.52 3.10 -8.43
CA ALA A 32 -3.39 2.13 -7.79
C ALA A 32 -4.47 1.61 -8.76
N LEU A 33 -5.00 2.46 -9.63
CA LEU A 33 -5.91 2.05 -10.69
C LEU A 33 -5.19 1.14 -11.70
N ALA A 34 -4.07 1.59 -12.24
CA ALA A 34 -3.31 0.87 -13.25
C ALA A 34 -2.92 -0.54 -12.76
N THR A 35 -2.40 -0.63 -11.53
CA THR A 35 -1.99 -1.92 -10.95
C THR A 35 -3.15 -2.83 -10.56
N ALA A 36 -4.38 -2.31 -10.46
CA ALA A 36 -5.57 -3.12 -10.29
C ALA A 36 -6.16 -3.60 -11.63
N VAL A 37 -6.04 -2.83 -12.70
CA VAL A 37 -6.61 -3.17 -14.03
C VAL A 37 -5.69 -4.10 -14.83
N GLU A 38 -4.40 -3.83 -14.86
CA GLU A 38 -3.43 -4.53 -15.71
C GLU A 38 -3.38 -6.06 -15.49
N PRO A 39 -3.50 -6.62 -14.27
CA PRO A 39 -3.58 -8.06 -14.09
C PRO A 39 -4.77 -8.71 -14.82
N LEU A 40 -5.93 -8.02 -14.88
CA LEU A 40 -7.12 -8.52 -15.58
C LEU A 40 -6.88 -8.56 -17.09
N ARG A 41 -6.30 -7.49 -17.63
CA ARG A 41 -5.95 -7.41 -19.05
C ARG A 41 -4.95 -8.51 -19.43
N MET A 42 -3.93 -8.72 -18.61
CA MET A 42 -2.90 -9.72 -18.88
C MET A 42 -3.45 -11.14 -18.75
N ALA A 43 -4.37 -11.40 -17.81
CA ALA A 43 -5.06 -12.69 -17.70
C ALA A 43 -5.81 -13.03 -19.00
N ASN A 44 -6.57 -12.08 -19.56
CA ASN A 44 -7.26 -12.25 -20.85
C ASN A 44 -6.26 -12.54 -21.98
N GLN A 45 -5.17 -11.77 -22.05
CA GLN A 45 -4.16 -11.90 -23.10
C GLN A 45 -3.49 -13.28 -23.07
N LEU A 46 -3.05 -13.76 -21.90
CA LEU A 46 -2.38 -15.06 -21.77
C LEU A 46 -3.31 -16.25 -22.01
N CYS A 47 -4.59 -16.11 -21.64
CA CYS A 47 -5.58 -17.16 -21.90
C CYS A 47 -6.13 -17.14 -23.32
N GLY A 48 -5.86 -16.09 -24.12
CA GLY A 48 -6.40 -15.94 -25.45
C GLY A 48 -7.93 -15.82 -25.52
N ARG A 49 -8.58 -15.53 -24.38
CA ARG A 49 -10.03 -15.33 -24.27
C ARG A 49 -10.36 -14.34 -23.15
N GLU A 50 -11.54 -13.79 -23.17
CA GLU A 50 -12.03 -12.88 -22.17
C GLU A 50 -12.45 -13.64 -20.89
N LEU A 51 -11.67 -13.49 -19.82
CA LEU A 51 -11.96 -14.00 -18.48
C LEU A 51 -12.60 -12.91 -17.61
N TYR A 52 -12.15 -11.67 -17.84
CA TYR A 52 -12.58 -10.47 -17.14
C TYR A 52 -12.94 -9.38 -18.15
N SER A 53 -14.03 -8.69 -17.90
CA SER A 53 -14.32 -7.37 -18.47
C SER A 53 -14.30 -6.34 -17.35
N TRP A 54 -14.06 -5.08 -17.70
CA TRP A 54 -14.04 -4.01 -16.69
C TRP A 54 -14.55 -2.70 -17.24
N CYS A 55 -14.96 -1.82 -16.34
CA CYS A 55 -15.31 -0.45 -16.66
C CYS A 55 -14.89 0.51 -15.56
N THR A 56 -14.52 1.71 -15.92
CA THR A 56 -14.31 2.84 -15.03
C THR A 56 -15.61 3.59 -14.79
N ILE A 57 -15.87 3.98 -13.56
CA ILE A 57 -17.14 4.56 -13.12
C ILE A 57 -16.84 5.85 -12.37
N THR A 58 -17.61 6.89 -12.62
CA THR A 58 -17.67 8.10 -11.78
C THR A 58 -19.10 8.38 -11.38
N GLU A 59 -19.32 9.28 -10.43
CA GLU A 59 -20.68 9.57 -9.91
C GLU A 59 -21.65 9.94 -11.04
N GLU A 60 -21.27 10.87 -11.91
CA GLU A 60 -22.13 11.41 -12.96
C GLU A 60 -21.69 11.04 -14.40
N GLY A 61 -20.65 10.20 -14.57
CA GLY A 61 -20.07 9.91 -15.88
C GLY A 61 -19.17 11.04 -16.41
N LYS A 62 -18.80 12.01 -15.58
CA LYS A 62 -17.84 13.06 -15.92
C LYS A 62 -16.41 12.59 -15.68
N PRO A 63 -15.42 13.15 -16.40
CA PRO A 63 -14.03 12.83 -16.18
C PRO A 63 -13.60 13.04 -14.73
N ALA A 64 -12.84 12.08 -14.19
CA ALA A 64 -12.17 12.18 -12.89
C ALA A 64 -10.71 12.55 -13.09
N VAL A 65 -10.20 13.46 -12.26
CA VAL A 65 -8.79 13.89 -12.29
C VAL A 65 -8.04 13.12 -11.21
N ALA A 66 -6.97 12.42 -11.61
CA ALA A 66 -6.09 11.73 -10.68
C ALA A 66 -5.19 12.71 -9.91
N SER A 67 -4.55 12.24 -8.86
CA SER A 67 -3.68 13.06 -8.01
C SER A 67 -2.42 13.59 -8.71
N ASP A 68 -2.06 13.02 -9.85
CA ASP A 68 -0.98 13.47 -10.73
C ASP A 68 -1.43 14.50 -11.80
N GLY A 69 -2.73 14.82 -11.85
CA GLY A 69 -3.33 15.76 -12.79
C GLY A 69 -3.84 15.14 -14.10
N ILE A 70 -3.65 13.85 -14.32
CA ILE A 70 -4.18 13.16 -15.50
C ILE A 70 -5.68 12.93 -15.32
N ALA A 71 -6.47 13.29 -16.33
CA ALA A 71 -7.91 13.06 -16.35
C ALA A 71 -8.26 11.75 -17.07
N ILE A 72 -9.15 10.96 -16.47
CA ILE A 72 -9.74 9.78 -17.11
C ILE A 72 -11.21 10.06 -17.39
N THR A 73 -11.60 9.87 -18.65
CA THR A 73 -13.01 9.81 -19.04
C THR A 73 -13.56 8.43 -18.67
N PRO A 74 -14.57 8.34 -17.79
CA PRO A 74 -15.11 7.04 -17.37
C PRO A 74 -15.93 6.38 -18.47
N ASP A 75 -16.02 5.06 -18.42
CA ASP A 75 -16.89 4.27 -19.30
C ASP A 75 -18.36 4.42 -18.92
N SER A 76 -18.65 4.70 -17.65
CA SER A 76 -20.03 4.78 -17.13
C SER A 76 -20.18 5.74 -15.95
N SER A 77 -21.43 6.13 -15.70
CA SER A 77 -21.84 6.70 -14.40
C SER A 77 -22.27 5.61 -13.42
N MET A 78 -22.41 5.94 -12.13
CA MET A 78 -22.99 5.03 -11.14
C MET A 78 -24.38 4.51 -11.54
N ALA A 79 -25.20 5.34 -12.20
CA ALA A 79 -26.53 4.93 -12.66
C ALA A 79 -26.47 3.95 -13.83
N GLY A 80 -25.45 4.05 -14.69
CA GLY A 80 -25.26 3.16 -15.84
C GLY A 80 -24.49 1.89 -15.54
N ALA A 81 -23.83 1.81 -14.39
CA ALA A 81 -23.01 0.65 -14.00
C ALA A 81 -23.90 -0.52 -13.54
N LEU A 82 -24.20 -1.43 -14.45
CA LEU A 82 -25.05 -2.60 -14.22
C LEU A 82 -24.26 -3.90 -14.35
N GLY A 83 -24.75 -4.97 -13.72
CA GLY A 83 -24.22 -6.32 -13.90
C GLY A 83 -22.82 -6.55 -13.35
N LEU A 84 -22.34 -5.73 -12.41
CA LEU A 84 -21.03 -5.91 -11.78
C LEU A 84 -21.00 -7.17 -10.92
N ASP A 85 -19.94 -7.97 -11.06
CA ASP A 85 -19.61 -9.07 -10.15
C ASP A 85 -18.64 -8.60 -9.05
N VAL A 86 -17.81 -7.59 -9.36
CA VAL A 86 -16.84 -6.98 -8.44
C VAL A 86 -16.90 -5.46 -8.59
N LEU A 87 -16.82 -4.73 -7.47
CA LEU A 87 -16.61 -3.28 -7.46
C LEU A 87 -15.35 -2.94 -6.65
N ILE A 88 -14.46 -2.14 -7.22
CA ILE A 88 -13.28 -1.62 -6.55
C ILE A 88 -13.36 -0.09 -6.47
N VAL A 89 -13.35 0.44 -5.25
CA VAL A 89 -13.26 1.89 -5.02
C VAL A 89 -11.80 2.32 -5.09
N VAL A 90 -11.47 3.21 -6.02
CA VAL A 90 -10.11 3.72 -6.20
C VAL A 90 -10.00 5.09 -5.53
N GLY A 91 -9.36 5.11 -4.38
CA GLY A 91 -9.10 6.34 -3.62
C GLY A 91 -7.72 6.95 -3.92
N GLY A 92 -7.42 8.07 -3.27
CA GLY A 92 -6.15 8.78 -3.42
C GLY A 92 -5.99 9.87 -2.36
N VAL A 93 -5.57 11.05 -2.76
CA VAL A 93 -5.24 12.16 -1.86
C VAL A 93 -6.50 12.85 -1.33
N ASN A 94 -6.47 13.30 -0.06
CA ASN A 94 -7.57 14.05 0.59
C ASN A 94 -8.91 13.31 0.59
N ILE A 95 -8.90 12.06 0.96
CA ILE A 95 -10.06 11.15 0.89
C ILE A 95 -11.33 11.76 1.50
N THR A 96 -11.27 12.43 2.65
CA THR A 96 -12.44 13.02 3.34
C THR A 96 -13.16 14.11 2.55
N ARG A 97 -12.58 14.59 1.43
CA ARG A 97 -13.16 15.58 0.52
C ARG A 97 -13.37 15.05 -0.89
N SER A 98 -13.09 13.76 -1.11
CA SER A 98 -13.03 13.17 -2.44
C SER A 98 -14.27 12.35 -2.81
N TYR A 99 -15.25 12.27 -1.92
CA TYR A 99 -16.49 11.53 -2.14
C TYR A 99 -17.74 12.32 -1.70
N SER A 100 -18.89 11.85 -2.10
CA SER A 100 -20.19 12.43 -1.81
C SER A 100 -21.10 11.45 -1.03
N SER A 101 -22.14 11.98 -0.39
CA SER A 101 -23.20 11.16 0.24
C SER A 101 -23.95 10.27 -0.76
N ARG A 102 -24.02 10.65 -2.04
CA ARG A 102 -24.63 9.85 -3.11
C ARG A 102 -23.81 8.58 -3.38
N GLN A 103 -22.48 8.68 -3.37
CA GLN A 103 -21.59 7.52 -3.51
C GLN A 103 -21.72 6.56 -2.32
N VAL A 104 -21.83 7.09 -1.08
CA VAL A 104 -22.10 6.29 0.12
C VAL A 104 -23.40 5.50 -0.04
N ALA A 105 -24.50 6.17 -0.37
CA ALA A 105 -25.82 5.54 -0.54
C ALA A 105 -25.82 4.50 -1.68
N TRP A 106 -25.13 4.78 -2.79
CA TRP A 106 -24.98 3.85 -3.90
C TRP A 106 -24.23 2.58 -3.52
N LEU A 107 -23.12 2.70 -2.77
CA LEU A 107 -22.33 1.57 -2.26
C LEU A 107 -23.17 0.70 -1.32
N GLN A 108 -23.96 1.31 -0.42
CA GLN A 108 -24.87 0.60 0.47
C GLN A 108 -25.96 -0.18 -0.30
N ALA A 109 -26.50 0.43 -1.36
CA ALA A 109 -27.47 -0.24 -2.22
C ALA A 109 -26.84 -1.40 -3.01
N LEU A 110 -25.60 -1.23 -3.49
CA LEU A 110 -24.88 -2.22 -4.24
C LEU A 110 -24.48 -3.44 -3.39
N ALA A 111 -24.12 -3.22 -2.13
CA ALA A 111 -23.76 -4.27 -1.19
C ALA A 111 -24.90 -5.28 -0.96
N ARG A 112 -26.17 -4.86 -1.12
CA ARG A 112 -27.34 -5.76 -1.02
C ARG A 112 -27.41 -6.78 -2.16
N LYS A 113 -26.66 -6.57 -3.26
CA LYS A 113 -26.65 -7.44 -4.44
C LYS A 113 -25.66 -8.61 -4.33
N LYS A 114 -25.01 -8.78 -3.17
CA LYS A 114 -24.04 -9.87 -2.90
C LYS A 114 -22.89 -9.93 -3.90
N ILE A 115 -22.38 -8.78 -4.33
CA ILE A 115 -21.18 -8.67 -5.14
C ILE A 115 -19.93 -8.53 -4.26
N LEU A 116 -18.77 -8.86 -4.80
CA LEU A 116 -17.49 -8.61 -4.13
C LEU A 116 -17.20 -7.11 -4.18
N ILE A 117 -17.05 -6.47 -3.01
CA ILE A 117 -16.76 -5.03 -2.93
C ILE A 117 -15.38 -4.83 -2.34
N GLY A 118 -14.57 -4.02 -3.02
CA GLY A 118 -13.21 -3.73 -2.58
C GLY A 118 -12.86 -2.25 -2.62
N GLY A 119 -11.69 -1.94 -2.06
CA GLY A 119 -11.12 -0.62 -2.11
C GLY A 119 -9.60 -0.66 -2.16
N VAL A 120 -8.99 0.23 -2.93
CA VAL A 120 -7.55 0.36 -3.06
C VAL A 120 -7.08 1.75 -2.66
N CYS A 121 -5.85 1.84 -2.17
CA CYS A 121 -5.25 3.06 -1.63
C CYS A 121 -6.05 3.59 -0.42
N THR A 122 -6.69 4.75 -0.54
CA THR A 122 -7.60 5.29 0.48
C THR A 122 -9.07 4.95 0.23
N GLY A 123 -9.40 4.19 -0.82
CA GLY A 123 -10.76 3.73 -1.14
C GLY A 123 -11.48 2.99 0.00
N PRO A 124 -10.78 2.18 0.82
CA PRO A 124 -11.39 1.54 2.00
C PRO A 124 -11.99 2.54 3.00
N TYR A 125 -11.50 3.78 3.05
CA TYR A 125 -12.11 4.83 3.88
C TYR A 125 -13.58 5.09 3.51
N LEU A 126 -13.89 5.19 2.21
CA LEU A 126 -15.28 5.35 1.75
C LEU A 126 -16.14 4.12 2.04
N LEU A 127 -15.56 2.92 1.99
CA LEU A 127 -16.27 1.69 2.37
C LEU A 127 -16.59 1.67 3.88
N ALA A 128 -15.67 2.17 4.72
CA ALA A 128 -15.89 2.32 6.16
C ALA A 128 -16.98 3.36 6.45
N GLU A 129 -16.95 4.52 5.76
CA GLU A 129 -18.01 5.55 5.83
C GLU A 129 -19.40 4.99 5.46
N ALA A 130 -19.44 4.09 4.47
CA ALA A 130 -20.67 3.43 4.07
C ALA A 130 -21.11 2.30 5.05
N GLY A 131 -20.35 2.02 6.12
CA GLY A 131 -20.61 0.95 7.08
C GLY A 131 -20.34 -0.46 6.52
N LEU A 132 -19.67 -0.57 5.38
CA LEU A 132 -19.48 -1.84 4.68
C LEU A 132 -18.26 -2.64 5.16
N LEU A 133 -17.47 -2.07 6.07
CA LEU A 133 -16.31 -2.71 6.68
C LEU A 133 -16.51 -3.01 8.18
N ASP A 134 -17.69 -2.74 8.76
CA ASP A 134 -17.97 -3.07 10.15
C ASP A 134 -17.78 -4.57 10.40
N GLY A 135 -16.91 -4.96 11.35
CA GLY A 135 -16.59 -6.34 11.67
C GLY A 135 -15.71 -7.07 10.64
N TYR A 136 -15.06 -6.34 9.75
CA TYR A 136 -14.07 -6.86 8.80
C TYR A 136 -12.66 -6.40 9.16
N HIS A 137 -11.68 -7.26 8.89
CA HIS A 137 -10.30 -6.80 8.77
C HIS A 137 -10.15 -6.05 7.45
N CYS A 138 -9.43 -4.94 7.49
CA CYS A 138 -9.17 -4.19 6.28
C CYS A 138 -7.73 -3.65 6.23
N SER A 139 -7.20 -3.58 5.02
CA SER A 139 -6.00 -2.83 4.70
C SER A 139 -6.38 -1.56 3.95
N ALA A 140 -5.70 -0.48 4.23
CA ALA A 140 -5.83 0.78 3.52
C ALA A 140 -4.46 1.45 3.46
N HIS A 141 -4.31 2.52 2.69
CA HIS A 141 -3.03 3.25 2.65
C HIS A 141 -2.61 3.65 4.07
N TRP A 142 -1.34 3.40 4.42
CA TRP A 142 -0.82 3.62 5.79
C TRP A 142 -1.11 5.03 6.33
N GLU A 143 -1.21 6.04 5.45
CA GLU A 143 -1.55 7.40 5.85
C GLU A 143 -2.96 7.54 6.43
N CYS A 144 -3.93 6.71 6.02
CA CYS A 144 -5.31 6.82 6.49
C CYS A 144 -5.70 5.82 7.58
N ILE A 145 -4.88 4.81 7.86
CA ILE A 145 -5.19 3.77 8.87
C ILE A 145 -5.53 4.41 10.21
N ALA A 146 -4.74 5.37 10.64
CA ALA A 146 -4.91 6.01 11.93
C ALA A 146 -6.22 6.79 12.06
N SER A 147 -6.62 7.51 11.00
CA SER A 147 -7.89 8.24 10.98
C SER A 147 -9.09 7.28 10.84
N MET A 148 -8.90 6.15 10.15
CA MET A 148 -9.92 5.11 10.06
C MET A 148 -10.19 4.44 11.40
N GLN A 149 -9.15 4.06 12.13
CA GLN A 149 -9.27 3.45 13.46
C GLN A 149 -10.03 4.35 14.44
N GLU A 150 -9.83 5.65 14.32
CA GLU A 150 -10.47 6.63 15.17
C GLU A 150 -11.92 6.91 14.76
N ALA A 151 -12.18 7.09 13.46
CA ALA A 151 -13.50 7.41 12.95
C ALA A 151 -14.44 6.19 12.90
N TYR A 152 -13.90 5.00 12.70
CA TYR A 152 -14.66 3.76 12.47
C TYR A 152 -14.18 2.63 13.41
N PRO A 153 -14.47 2.69 14.71
CA PRO A 153 -13.95 1.75 15.71
C PRO A 153 -14.41 0.30 15.53
N LYS A 154 -15.41 0.05 14.68
CA LYS A 154 -15.87 -1.31 14.35
C LYS A 154 -15.09 -1.96 13.21
N VAL A 155 -14.18 -1.23 12.57
CA VAL A 155 -13.34 -1.71 11.48
C VAL A 155 -11.99 -2.16 12.02
N PHE A 156 -11.58 -3.39 11.73
CA PHE A 156 -10.29 -3.92 12.19
C PHE A 156 -9.19 -3.56 11.19
N CYS A 157 -8.65 -2.33 11.28
CA CYS A 157 -7.58 -1.89 10.39
C CYS A 157 -6.27 -2.63 10.67
N THR A 158 -5.62 -3.15 9.63
CA THR A 158 -4.34 -3.85 9.69
C THR A 158 -3.25 -3.11 8.91
N ASN A 159 -1.97 -3.42 9.22
CA ASN A 159 -0.82 -2.92 8.47
C ASN A 159 -0.38 -3.88 7.34
N GLN A 160 -1.16 -4.90 7.04
CA GLN A 160 -0.93 -5.82 5.94
C GLN A 160 -1.01 -5.07 4.59
N LEU A 161 -0.42 -5.64 3.56
CA LEU A 161 -0.49 -5.06 2.22
C LEU A 161 -1.92 -5.02 1.70
N PHE A 162 -2.62 -6.13 1.82
CA PHE A 162 -4.03 -6.27 1.44
C PHE A 162 -4.72 -7.31 2.32
N VAL A 163 -6.04 -7.31 2.31
CA VAL A 163 -6.91 -8.29 2.99
C VAL A 163 -8.03 -8.69 2.03
N ILE A 164 -8.26 -9.98 1.89
CA ILE A 164 -9.42 -10.54 1.18
C ILE A 164 -10.19 -11.40 2.17
N GLU A 165 -11.28 -10.88 2.69
CA GLU A 165 -12.09 -11.54 3.71
C GLU A 165 -13.56 -11.57 3.28
N ARG A 166 -14.14 -12.78 3.22
CA ARG A 166 -15.54 -13.01 2.80
C ARG A 166 -15.86 -12.36 1.44
N ASP A 167 -16.70 -11.34 1.42
CA ASP A 167 -17.12 -10.58 0.25
C ASP A 167 -16.49 -9.17 0.19
N ARG A 168 -15.37 -8.96 0.88
CA ARG A 168 -14.60 -7.71 0.88
C ARG A 168 -13.15 -7.97 0.48
N MET A 169 -12.60 -7.02 -0.28
CA MET A 169 -11.18 -7.02 -0.62
C MET A 169 -10.62 -5.60 -0.54
N THR A 170 -9.59 -5.41 0.26
CA THR A 170 -9.02 -4.07 0.52
C THR A 170 -7.51 -4.11 0.44
N SER A 171 -6.91 -3.09 -0.16
CA SER A 171 -5.45 -3.00 -0.23
C SER A 171 -4.94 -1.59 0.07
N SER A 172 -3.69 -1.53 0.49
CA SER A 172 -2.94 -0.29 0.50
C SER A 172 -2.71 0.26 -0.91
N GLY A 173 -1.97 1.33 -1.04
CA GLY A 173 -1.70 2.01 -2.30
C GLY A 173 -0.46 1.49 -3.05
N GLY A 174 -0.01 2.29 -4.02
CA GLY A 174 1.14 1.98 -4.84
C GLY A 174 0.90 0.77 -5.75
N THR A 175 1.82 -0.19 -5.71
CA THR A 175 1.75 -1.43 -6.53
C THR A 175 1.00 -2.58 -5.85
N VAL A 176 0.53 -2.41 -4.63
CA VAL A 176 -0.13 -3.49 -3.86
C VAL A 176 -1.46 -3.95 -4.46
N PRO A 177 -2.27 -3.09 -5.10
CA PRO A 177 -3.46 -3.59 -5.78
C PRO A 177 -3.18 -4.71 -6.78
N MET A 178 -1.99 -4.72 -7.42
CA MET A 178 -1.58 -5.81 -8.31
C MET A 178 -1.52 -7.15 -7.57
N ASP A 179 -0.89 -7.20 -6.39
CA ASP A 179 -0.79 -8.45 -5.60
C ASP A 179 -2.16 -8.95 -5.17
N MET A 180 -3.05 -8.05 -4.76
CA MET A 180 -4.43 -8.37 -4.40
C MET A 180 -5.20 -8.95 -5.60
N MET A 181 -5.09 -8.33 -6.77
CA MET A 181 -5.76 -8.81 -7.98
C MET A 181 -5.17 -10.12 -8.49
N LEU A 182 -3.85 -10.31 -8.42
CA LEU A 182 -3.20 -11.58 -8.73
C LEU A 182 -3.68 -12.69 -7.80
N THR A 183 -3.87 -12.39 -6.49
CA THR A 183 -4.45 -13.35 -5.54
C THR A 183 -5.89 -13.71 -5.90
N MET A 184 -6.71 -12.75 -6.35
CA MET A 184 -8.07 -13.00 -6.84
C MET A 184 -8.03 -13.88 -8.10
N ILE A 185 -7.20 -13.55 -9.07
CA ILE A 185 -7.03 -14.34 -10.32
C ILE A 185 -6.56 -15.76 -10.00
N GLN A 186 -5.65 -15.93 -9.03
CA GLN A 186 -5.17 -17.24 -8.61
C GLN A 186 -6.28 -18.10 -7.99
N ARG A 187 -7.19 -17.49 -7.23
CA ARG A 187 -8.37 -18.17 -6.67
C ARG A 187 -9.34 -18.62 -7.76
N ASP A 188 -9.49 -17.80 -8.80
CA ASP A 188 -10.42 -18.07 -9.91
C ASP A 188 -9.84 -19.08 -10.93
N PHE A 189 -8.56 -18.96 -11.30
CA PHE A 189 -7.95 -19.66 -12.46
C PHE A 189 -6.65 -20.43 -12.14
N GLY A 190 -6.21 -20.40 -10.91
CA GLY A 190 -5.04 -21.16 -10.45
C GLY A 190 -3.70 -20.48 -10.63
N TYR A 191 -2.68 -21.13 -10.05
CA TYR A 191 -1.31 -20.58 -9.94
C TYR A 191 -0.61 -20.36 -11.28
N GLN A 192 -0.81 -21.23 -12.26
CA GLN A 192 -0.07 -21.16 -13.54
C GLN A 192 -0.34 -19.84 -14.28
N LEU A 193 -1.60 -19.38 -14.30
CA LEU A 193 -1.95 -18.11 -14.94
C LEU A 193 -1.30 -16.92 -14.22
N THR A 194 -1.34 -16.90 -12.89
CA THR A 194 -0.74 -15.82 -12.12
C THR A 194 0.78 -15.78 -12.20
N ALA A 195 1.44 -16.94 -12.28
CA ALA A 195 2.87 -17.02 -12.52
C ALA A 195 3.24 -16.42 -13.89
N GLY A 196 2.49 -16.76 -14.95
CA GLY A 196 2.68 -16.16 -16.27
C GLY A 196 2.44 -14.64 -16.29
N ILE A 197 1.43 -14.14 -15.57
CA ILE A 197 1.19 -12.69 -15.45
C ILE A 197 2.38 -12.01 -14.73
N SER A 198 2.89 -12.61 -13.65
CA SER A 198 4.02 -12.07 -12.89
C SER A 198 5.29 -12.00 -13.74
N GLU A 199 5.54 -13.02 -14.57
CA GLU A 199 6.66 -13.05 -15.52
C GLU A 199 6.53 -11.93 -16.56
N MET A 200 5.34 -11.72 -17.13
CA MET A 200 5.10 -10.63 -18.09
C MET A 200 5.27 -9.24 -17.49
N PHE A 201 5.02 -9.09 -16.19
CA PHE A 201 5.20 -7.82 -15.46
C PHE A 201 6.62 -7.65 -14.89
N ILE A 202 7.52 -8.60 -15.13
CA ILE A 202 8.90 -8.60 -14.59
C ILE A 202 8.86 -8.46 -13.06
N CYS A 203 7.93 -9.21 -12.44
CA CYS A 203 7.69 -9.16 -11.01
C CYS A 203 8.41 -10.33 -10.35
N ASP A 204 9.46 -10.09 -9.56
CA ASP A 204 10.27 -11.13 -8.93
C ASP A 204 9.48 -12.06 -8.02
N ARG A 205 8.46 -11.52 -7.35
CA ARG A 205 7.51 -12.29 -6.54
C ARG A 205 6.17 -11.55 -6.39
N VAL A 206 5.11 -12.29 -6.27
CA VAL A 206 3.82 -11.80 -5.76
C VAL A 206 3.93 -11.70 -4.25
N ARG A 207 3.69 -10.52 -3.70
CA ARG A 207 3.63 -10.32 -2.24
C ARG A 207 2.34 -10.91 -1.71
N ASN A 208 2.36 -11.40 -0.48
CA ASN A 208 1.20 -12.03 0.15
C ASN A 208 0.59 -11.17 1.27
N GLU A 209 -0.52 -11.63 1.80
CA GLU A 209 -1.27 -10.94 2.86
C GLU A 209 -0.43 -10.69 4.12
N SER A 210 0.58 -11.53 4.41
CA SER A 210 1.45 -11.39 5.58
C SER A 210 2.57 -10.35 5.40
N ASP A 211 2.81 -9.88 4.19
CA ASP A 211 3.74 -8.79 3.94
C ASP A 211 3.16 -7.45 4.45
N TYR A 212 4.02 -6.55 4.95
CA TYR A 212 3.61 -5.30 5.55
C TYR A 212 3.87 -4.10 4.64
N GLN A 213 3.02 -3.07 4.73
CA GLN A 213 3.13 -1.84 3.94
C GLN A 213 4.43 -1.07 4.17
N ARG A 214 4.94 -1.10 5.38
CA ARG A 214 6.24 -0.57 5.75
C ARG A 214 7.12 -1.73 6.14
N ILE A 215 8.34 -1.76 5.65
CA ILE A 215 9.31 -2.75 6.11
C ILE A 215 9.50 -2.49 7.61
N PRO A 216 9.04 -3.39 8.51
CA PRO A 216 9.25 -3.20 9.93
C PRO A 216 10.74 -3.02 10.20
N LEU A 217 11.08 -2.16 11.14
CA LEU A 217 12.47 -1.90 11.52
C LEU A 217 13.25 -3.19 11.79
N ARG A 218 12.59 -4.21 12.33
CA ARG A 218 13.13 -5.55 12.55
C ARG A 218 13.65 -6.24 11.27
N HIS A 219 13.05 -5.99 10.11
CA HIS A 219 13.50 -6.57 8.85
C HIS A 219 14.68 -5.80 8.26
N VAL A 220 14.75 -4.50 8.53
CA VAL A 220 15.86 -3.64 8.08
C VAL A 220 17.11 -3.87 8.93
N LEU A 221 16.91 -3.97 10.26
CA LEU A 221 18.01 -4.19 11.21
C LEU A 221 18.34 -5.67 11.41
N GLY A 222 17.54 -6.58 10.85
CA GLY A 222 17.64 -8.02 11.09
C GLY A 222 17.39 -8.36 12.56
N THR A 223 17.77 -9.58 12.96
CA THR A 223 17.72 -10.02 14.38
C THR A 223 18.83 -9.42 15.24
N ALA A 224 19.72 -8.60 14.65
CA ALA A 224 20.92 -8.11 15.30
C ALA A 224 20.68 -7.05 16.39
N GLN A 225 19.49 -6.44 16.47
CA GLN A 225 19.19 -5.35 17.42
C GLN A 225 17.75 -5.42 17.97
N PRO A 226 17.38 -6.49 18.71
CA PRO A 226 16.02 -6.65 19.21
C PRO A 226 15.59 -5.52 20.13
N SER A 227 16.46 -5.03 21.02
CA SER A 227 16.14 -3.93 21.94
C SER A 227 15.86 -2.60 21.22
N LEU A 228 16.48 -2.34 20.06
CA LEU A 228 16.17 -1.14 19.27
C LEU A 228 14.81 -1.25 18.60
N VAL A 229 14.48 -2.43 18.07
CA VAL A 229 13.17 -2.70 17.45
C VAL A 229 12.06 -2.56 18.49
N GLU A 230 12.25 -3.13 19.68
CA GLU A 230 11.31 -3.05 20.78
C GLU A 230 11.12 -1.60 21.28
N ALA A 231 12.22 -0.84 21.43
CA ALA A 231 12.15 0.56 21.80
C ALA A 231 11.32 1.40 20.80
N VAL A 232 11.53 1.19 19.50
CA VAL A 232 10.76 1.88 18.46
C VAL A 232 9.29 1.45 18.48
N SER A 233 9.00 0.17 18.68
CA SER A 233 7.62 -0.32 18.78
C SER A 233 6.90 0.28 19.99
N LEU A 234 7.59 0.42 21.13
CA LEU A 234 7.05 1.10 22.31
C LEU A 234 6.79 2.58 22.06
N MET A 235 7.69 3.29 21.35
CA MET A 235 7.47 4.67 20.96
C MET A 235 6.25 4.83 20.01
N GLU A 236 6.08 3.93 19.05
CA GLU A 236 4.95 3.94 18.12
C GLU A 236 3.61 3.68 18.82
N ALA A 237 3.61 2.80 19.81
CA ALA A 237 2.41 2.50 20.62
C ALA A 237 2.04 3.61 21.60
N ASN A 238 2.99 4.47 21.99
CA ASN A 238 2.80 5.47 23.04
C ASN A 238 3.05 6.91 22.52
N ILE A 239 2.35 7.27 21.44
CA ILE A 239 2.52 8.60 20.80
C ILE A 239 1.87 9.71 21.64
N GLU A 240 0.69 9.47 22.21
CA GLU A 240 -0.08 10.44 22.99
C GLU A 240 0.55 10.67 24.37
N GLU A 241 0.82 9.59 25.09
CA GLU A 241 1.52 9.60 26.37
C GLU A 241 2.96 9.12 26.18
N SER A 242 3.87 10.06 25.94
CA SER A 242 5.25 9.74 25.60
C SER A 242 5.98 9.13 26.79
N ILE A 243 6.57 7.96 26.59
CA ILE A 243 7.45 7.30 27.56
C ILE A 243 8.73 8.13 27.74
N GLU A 244 9.14 8.37 28.96
CA GLU A 244 10.41 9.01 29.27
C GLU A 244 11.60 8.13 28.83
N LEU A 245 12.69 8.74 28.37
CA LEU A 245 13.80 7.98 27.76
C LEU A 245 14.50 7.01 28.71
N ASP A 246 14.56 7.35 29.98
CA ASP A 246 15.16 6.48 31.00
C ASP A 246 14.26 5.26 31.28
N GLU A 247 12.95 5.47 31.29
CA GLU A 247 11.95 4.42 31.41
C GLU A 247 11.93 3.51 30.15
N LEU A 248 11.94 4.12 28.95
CA LEU A 248 12.02 3.40 27.68
C LEU A 248 13.27 2.51 27.59
N ALA A 249 14.42 3.03 28.04
CA ALA A 249 15.66 2.27 28.10
C ALA A 249 15.53 1.08 29.08
N GLY A 250 14.91 1.31 30.23
CA GLY A 250 14.62 0.26 31.23
C GLY A 250 13.74 -0.87 30.65
N TYR A 251 12.68 -0.55 29.92
CA TYR A 251 11.80 -1.56 29.31
C TYR A 251 12.52 -2.48 28.34
N VAL A 252 13.52 -1.98 27.61
CA VAL A 252 14.28 -2.78 26.64
C VAL A 252 15.62 -3.33 27.19
N GLY A 253 15.81 -3.25 28.51
CA GLY A 253 16.98 -3.80 29.21
C GLY A 253 18.28 -3.06 28.90
N LEU A 254 18.24 -1.76 28.60
CA LEU A 254 19.40 -0.93 28.27
C LEU A 254 19.53 0.26 29.21
N SER A 255 20.76 0.78 29.34
CA SER A 255 20.94 2.13 29.88
C SER A 255 20.58 3.18 28.82
N ARG A 256 20.17 4.38 29.24
CA ARG A 256 19.90 5.50 28.32
C ARG A 256 21.04 5.75 27.33
N ARG A 257 22.28 5.73 27.79
CA ARG A 257 23.46 5.91 26.93
C ARG A 257 23.61 4.82 25.88
N GLN A 258 23.27 3.56 26.23
CA GLN A 258 23.27 2.47 25.25
C GLN A 258 22.17 2.66 24.21
N LEU A 259 20.95 3.04 24.64
CA LEU A 259 19.84 3.34 23.75
C LEU A 259 20.20 4.49 22.80
N GLU A 260 20.73 5.61 23.30
CA GLU A 260 21.18 6.74 22.46
C GLU A 260 22.23 6.32 21.43
N ARG A 261 23.19 5.48 21.82
CA ARG A 261 24.22 4.95 20.91
C ARG A 261 23.62 4.05 19.83
N LEU A 262 22.63 3.22 20.16
CA LEU A 262 21.93 2.39 19.17
C LEU A 262 21.15 3.24 18.16
N PHE A 263 20.37 4.22 18.64
CA PHE A 263 19.67 5.14 17.76
C PHE A 263 20.63 5.92 16.85
N GLN A 264 21.73 6.43 17.40
CA GLN A 264 22.71 7.16 16.59
C GLN A 264 23.39 6.25 15.53
N LYS A 265 23.72 5.02 15.91
CA LYS A 265 24.40 4.07 15.03
C LYS A 265 23.52 3.58 13.89
N TYR A 266 22.26 3.23 14.17
CA TYR A 266 21.37 2.57 13.21
C TYR A 266 20.31 3.49 12.60
N LEU A 267 19.89 4.55 13.29
CA LEU A 267 18.84 5.48 12.85
C LEU A 267 19.36 6.90 12.60
N HIS A 268 20.67 7.11 12.81
CA HIS A 268 21.39 8.38 12.58
C HIS A 268 20.75 9.59 13.27
N CYS A 269 20.04 9.38 14.37
CA CYS A 269 19.42 10.44 15.16
C CYS A 269 19.32 10.04 16.64
N SER A 270 19.04 11.00 17.53
CA SER A 270 18.74 10.70 18.94
C SER A 270 17.36 10.09 19.10
N PRO A 271 17.12 9.29 20.19
CA PRO A 271 15.79 8.76 20.50
C PRO A 271 14.72 9.85 20.59
N SER A 272 15.01 10.98 21.27
CA SER A 272 14.07 12.12 21.38
C SER A 272 13.70 12.68 20.00
N ARG A 273 14.68 12.82 19.08
CA ARG A 273 14.44 13.32 17.73
C ARG A 273 13.61 12.33 16.91
N TYR A 274 13.86 11.04 17.08
CA TYR A 274 13.07 9.99 16.43
C TYR A 274 11.63 10.02 16.94
N TYR A 275 11.41 10.09 18.24
CA TYR A 275 10.09 10.16 18.86
C TYR A 275 9.31 11.41 18.42
N MET A 276 10.00 12.56 18.38
CA MET A 276 9.42 13.79 17.86
C MET A 276 8.95 13.63 16.39
N LYS A 277 9.75 12.99 15.53
CA LYS A 277 9.36 12.69 14.15
C LYS A 277 8.11 11.82 14.10
N LEU A 278 8.01 10.74 14.85
CA LEU A 278 6.81 9.88 14.91
C LEU A 278 5.56 10.70 15.25
N ARG A 279 5.63 11.56 16.26
CA ARG A 279 4.53 12.43 16.72
C ARG A 279 4.13 13.45 15.63
N LEU A 280 5.08 14.05 14.95
CA LEU A 280 4.82 15.01 13.87
C LEU A 280 4.22 14.32 12.63
N PHE A 281 4.67 13.11 12.26
CA PHE A 281 4.07 12.36 11.18
C PHE A 281 2.61 11.95 11.49
N ARG A 282 2.35 11.51 12.73
CA ARG A 282 0.99 11.23 13.20
C ARG A 282 0.11 12.48 13.11
N ALA A 283 0.62 13.63 13.55
CA ALA A 283 -0.10 14.90 13.47
C ALA A 283 -0.43 15.28 12.02
N ARG A 284 0.51 15.07 11.08
CA ARG A 284 0.29 15.33 9.65
C ARG A 284 -0.84 14.48 9.08
N GLN A 285 -0.90 13.21 9.45
CA GLN A 285 -1.99 12.31 9.05
C GLN A 285 -3.35 12.84 9.54
N LEU A 286 -3.44 13.15 10.83
CA LEU A 286 -4.68 13.68 11.44
C LEU A 286 -5.09 15.03 10.83
N LEU A 287 -4.14 15.93 10.54
CA LEU A 287 -4.42 17.20 9.86
C LEU A 287 -5.04 17.04 8.48
N LYS A 288 -4.55 16.07 7.70
CA LYS A 288 -5.01 15.82 6.32
C LYS A 288 -6.32 15.04 6.25
N GLN A 289 -6.59 14.20 7.23
CA GLN A 289 -7.61 13.16 7.11
C GLN A 289 -8.74 13.25 8.14
N THR A 290 -8.68 14.23 9.04
CA THR A 290 -9.74 14.43 10.04
C THR A 290 -10.17 15.91 10.11
N SER A 291 -11.36 16.14 10.65
CA SER A 291 -11.88 17.49 10.96
C SER A 291 -11.47 18.01 12.34
N ARG A 292 -10.71 17.23 13.14
CA ARG A 292 -10.27 17.61 14.50
C ARG A 292 -9.58 18.96 14.51
N SER A 293 -9.76 19.73 15.56
CA SER A 293 -9.05 21.00 15.74
C SER A 293 -7.53 20.81 15.85
N ILE A 294 -6.76 21.84 15.56
CA ILE A 294 -5.29 21.78 15.69
C ILE A 294 -4.89 21.51 17.14
N ILE A 295 -5.70 21.98 18.10
CA ILE A 295 -5.47 21.77 19.53
C ILE A 295 -5.64 20.28 19.86
N GLU A 296 -6.75 19.66 19.45
CA GLU A 296 -7.00 18.23 19.66
C GLU A 296 -5.92 17.36 19.03
N ILE A 297 -5.47 17.71 17.81
CA ILE A 297 -4.37 16.99 17.15
C ILE A 297 -3.05 17.14 17.92
N ALA A 298 -2.74 18.33 18.43
CA ALA A 298 -1.54 18.53 19.22
C ALA A 298 -1.55 17.63 20.48
N VAL A 299 -2.68 17.58 21.17
CA VAL A 299 -2.86 16.71 22.36
C VAL A 299 -2.76 15.23 21.99
N ALA A 300 -3.50 14.77 20.97
CA ALA A 300 -3.49 13.38 20.50
C ALA A 300 -2.12 12.92 19.96
N CYS A 301 -1.22 13.86 19.69
CA CYS A 301 0.18 13.58 19.36
C CYS A 301 1.15 13.90 20.49
N GLY A 302 0.67 13.99 21.74
CA GLY A 302 1.47 14.14 22.93
C GLY A 302 2.16 15.51 23.10
N PHE A 303 1.68 16.58 22.43
CA PHE A 303 2.22 17.91 22.63
C PHE A 303 1.49 18.64 23.76
N VAL A 304 2.23 19.09 24.76
CA VAL A 304 1.70 19.81 25.93
C VAL A 304 1.15 21.20 25.53
N SER A 305 1.68 21.81 24.45
CA SER A 305 1.22 23.13 24.02
C SER A 305 1.13 23.24 22.48
N THR A 306 0.06 23.85 22.01
CA THR A 306 -0.17 24.11 20.57
C THR A 306 0.89 25.04 19.94
N PRO A 307 1.42 26.08 20.63
CA PRO A 307 2.51 26.87 20.07
C PRO A 307 3.79 26.06 19.83
N HIS A 308 4.17 25.18 20.78
CA HIS A 308 5.30 24.28 20.63
C HIS A 308 5.09 23.31 19.47
N PHE A 309 3.91 22.67 19.40
CA PHE A 309 3.53 21.84 18.28
C PHE A 309 3.67 22.55 16.93
N SER A 310 3.08 23.75 16.82
CA SER A 310 3.08 24.52 15.56
C SER A 310 4.50 24.92 15.13
N LYS A 311 5.37 25.23 16.09
CA LYS A 311 6.79 25.52 15.85
C LYS A 311 7.52 24.29 15.32
N CYS A 312 7.47 23.16 16.05
CA CYS A 312 8.12 21.92 15.64
C CYS A 312 7.59 21.41 14.30
N TYR A 313 6.29 21.53 14.05
CA TYR A 313 5.65 21.14 12.80
C TYR A 313 6.20 21.95 11.61
N ARG A 314 6.25 23.27 11.73
CA ARG A 314 6.78 24.16 10.70
C ARG A 314 8.28 23.95 10.47
N GLU A 315 9.07 23.74 11.53
CA GLU A 315 10.50 23.42 11.42
C GLU A 315 10.74 22.13 10.66
N HIS A 316 9.86 21.13 10.85
CA HIS A 316 9.99 19.82 10.21
C HIS A 316 9.43 19.76 8.79
N PHE A 317 8.24 20.32 8.55
CA PHE A 317 7.53 20.22 7.26
C PHE A 317 7.60 21.50 6.39
N GLY A 318 8.18 22.58 6.90
CA GLY A 318 8.34 23.85 6.19
C GLY A 318 7.08 24.73 6.15
N ILE A 319 5.91 24.18 6.51
CA ILE A 319 4.62 24.91 6.53
C ILE A 319 3.92 24.72 7.89
N PRO A 320 3.11 25.70 8.34
CA PRO A 320 2.39 25.57 9.60
C PRO A 320 1.20 24.58 9.48
N PRO A 321 0.72 23.97 10.59
CA PRO A 321 -0.40 23.02 10.60
C PRO A 321 -1.68 23.54 9.92
N ARG A 322 -1.94 24.86 10.01
CA ARG A 322 -3.12 25.48 9.39
C ARG A 322 -3.08 25.45 7.86
N GLU A 323 -1.91 25.63 7.27
CA GLU A 323 -1.72 25.56 5.81
C GLU A 323 -1.82 24.13 5.32
N GLU A 324 -1.22 23.17 6.02
CA GLU A 324 -1.34 21.74 5.70
C GLU A 324 -2.84 21.34 5.63
N ARG A 325 -3.65 21.75 6.60
CA ARG A 325 -5.10 21.47 6.64
C ARG A 325 -5.88 22.09 5.49
N ARG A 326 -5.50 23.29 5.06
CA ARG A 326 -6.18 23.96 3.94
C ARG A 326 -5.88 23.32 2.58
N GLY A 327 -5.05 22.29 2.55
CA GLY A 327 -4.58 21.68 1.31
C GLY A 327 -3.67 22.65 0.56
N GLY A 328 -2.74 23.27 1.30
CA GLY A 328 -1.78 24.21 0.72
C GLY A 328 -1.14 23.57 -0.50
N SER A 329 -1.49 24.12 -1.67
CA SER A 329 -0.84 23.80 -2.93
C SER A 329 0.62 24.19 -2.76
N HIS A 330 1.47 23.19 -2.46
CA HIS A 330 2.90 23.40 -2.65
C HIS A 330 3.10 23.61 -4.16
N PRO A 331 3.60 24.77 -4.59
CA PRO A 331 4.15 24.83 -5.93
C PRO A 331 5.28 23.82 -5.97
N LEU A 332 5.16 22.81 -6.81
CA LEU A 332 6.18 21.78 -7.10
C LEU A 332 7.41 22.39 -7.80
N ASN A 333 7.69 23.67 -7.59
CA ASN A 333 8.86 24.35 -8.11
C ASN A 333 9.67 24.99 -6.98
N ASN A 334 10.91 24.52 -6.85
CA ASN A 334 12.03 25.10 -6.11
C ASN A 334 12.09 24.87 -4.59
N ARG A 335 12.14 23.63 -4.14
CA ARG A 335 13.00 23.31 -2.96
C ARG A 335 13.60 21.91 -3.12
N SER A 336 14.89 21.84 -2.84
CA SER A 336 15.80 20.72 -2.96
C SER A 336 15.25 19.35 -2.56
N PRO A 337 15.84 18.25 -3.12
CA PRO A 337 15.44 16.85 -2.87
C PRO A 337 15.53 16.38 -1.41
N GLN A 338 16.02 17.21 -0.50
CA GLN A 338 16.21 16.87 0.92
C GLN A 338 14.93 16.59 1.70
N ALA A 339 13.75 17.10 1.29
CA ALA A 339 12.50 16.88 2.02
C ALA A 339 11.90 15.48 1.79
N LEU A 340 12.28 14.77 0.73
CA LEU A 340 11.84 13.40 0.46
C LEU A 340 12.80 12.35 1.04
N SER A 341 14.02 12.72 1.39
CA SER A 341 15.00 11.85 2.04
C SER A 341 14.80 11.72 3.55
N GLU A 342 13.83 12.41 4.13
CA GLU A 342 13.59 12.43 5.59
C GLU A 342 12.56 11.42 6.09
N PHE A 343 11.97 10.59 5.23
CA PHE A 343 11.55 9.29 5.72
C PHE A 343 12.81 8.57 6.19
N PRO A 344 12.76 7.75 7.25
CA PRO A 344 13.85 6.87 7.58
C PRO A 344 13.96 5.78 6.50
N VAL A 345 14.26 6.19 5.27
CA VAL A 345 14.79 5.33 4.23
C VAL A 345 16.25 5.23 4.57
N PHE A 346 16.66 4.07 4.99
CA PHE A 346 18.06 3.75 5.20
C PHE A 346 18.78 3.97 3.87
N SER A 347 19.59 5.04 3.79
CA SER A 347 20.56 5.17 2.73
C SER A 347 21.64 4.13 3.02
N GLU A 348 21.55 2.98 2.39
CA GLU A 348 22.70 2.12 2.23
C GLU A 348 23.74 2.91 1.42
N LYS A 349 24.77 3.43 2.10
CA LYS A 349 26.05 3.58 1.41
C LYS A 349 26.48 2.17 1.05
N PRO A 350 26.82 1.90 -0.22
CA PRO A 350 27.40 0.62 -0.59
C PRO A 350 28.58 0.37 0.35
N GLN A 351 28.51 -0.69 1.14
CA GLN A 351 29.72 -1.21 1.79
C GLN A 351 30.60 -1.68 0.65
N GLU A 352 31.79 -1.07 0.52
CA GLU A 352 32.83 -1.63 -0.31
C GLU A 352 33.03 -3.11 0.07
N PRO A 353 33.08 -4.03 -0.90
CA PRO A 353 33.33 -5.42 -0.60
C PRO A 353 34.67 -5.54 0.15
N PRO A 354 34.76 -6.41 1.15
CA PRO A 354 35.98 -6.59 1.90
C PRO A 354 37.09 -6.98 0.92
N THR A 355 38.14 -6.16 0.86
CA THR A 355 39.34 -6.39 0.11
C THR A 355 39.99 -7.69 0.55
N SER A 356 40.16 -8.59 -0.41
CA SER A 356 41.06 -9.74 -0.43
C SER A 356 40.87 -10.82 0.65
N VAL A 357 40.04 -11.84 0.31
CA VAL A 357 40.34 -13.21 0.71
C VAL A 357 40.94 -13.91 -0.50
N SER A 358 42.19 -14.30 -0.38
CA SER A 358 42.93 -15.11 -1.35
C SER A 358 42.16 -16.38 -1.70
N LEU A 359 41.62 -16.46 -2.92
CA LEU A 359 41.24 -17.71 -3.56
C LEU A 359 42.50 -18.35 -4.14
N ARG A 360 43.09 -19.24 -3.36
CA ARG A 360 43.96 -20.32 -3.90
C ARG A 360 43.17 -21.61 -3.80
N LEU A 361 43.22 -22.31 -4.95
CA LEU A 361 42.82 -23.71 -5.16
C LEU A 361 41.32 -24.00 -5.32
N LEU A 362 40.89 -24.07 -6.61
CA LEU A 362 40.39 -25.35 -7.18
C LEU A 362 40.20 -25.18 -8.71
N GLY A 363 40.90 -25.99 -9.42
CA GLY A 363 40.73 -26.63 -10.71
C GLY A 363 40.04 -25.89 -11.87
N GLU A 364 40.84 -25.64 -12.90
CA GLU A 364 40.41 -25.27 -14.24
C GLU A 364 39.40 -26.27 -14.81
N ALA A 365 38.18 -25.81 -15.11
CA ALA A 365 37.30 -26.45 -16.08
C ALA A 365 36.91 -25.40 -17.12
N ARG A 366 37.53 -25.52 -18.32
CA ARG A 366 37.18 -24.71 -19.48
C ARG A 366 35.81 -25.12 -19.98
N PHE A 367 34.90 -24.17 -20.04
CA PHE A 367 33.65 -24.29 -20.82
C PHE A 367 33.83 -23.50 -22.11
N GLU A 368 33.90 -24.21 -23.26
CA GLU A 368 33.77 -23.58 -24.57
C GLU A 368 32.26 -23.48 -24.95
N PRO A 369 31.79 -22.32 -25.40
CA PRO A 369 30.45 -22.22 -25.92
C PRO A 369 30.42 -22.62 -27.41
N THR A 370 29.80 -23.74 -27.72
CA THR A 370 29.50 -24.14 -29.11
C THR A 370 28.30 -23.33 -29.63
N TYR A 371 28.58 -22.37 -30.49
CA TYR A 371 27.57 -21.72 -31.32
C TYR A 371 27.24 -22.64 -32.51
N GLY A 372 26.03 -23.22 -32.47
CA GLY A 372 25.43 -23.91 -33.62
C GLY A 372 24.83 -22.91 -34.61
N SER A 373 25.47 -22.76 -35.77
CA SER A 373 24.97 -21.98 -36.88
C SER A 373 23.79 -22.70 -37.56
N VAL A 374 22.59 -22.14 -37.50
CA VAL A 374 21.45 -22.57 -38.36
C VAL A 374 21.53 -21.84 -39.69
N ARG A 375 21.81 -22.59 -40.77
CA ARG A 375 21.68 -22.11 -42.16
C ARG A 375 20.20 -22.09 -42.57
N LEU A 376 19.71 -20.94 -42.95
CA LEU A 376 18.46 -20.80 -43.68
C LEU A 376 18.75 -21.05 -45.19
N THR A 377 18.14 -22.06 -45.75
CA THR A 377 18.04 -22.26 -47.21
C THR A 377 16.76 -21.63 -47.73
N PRO A 378 16.78 -20.85 -48.81
CA PRO A 378 15.57 -20.38 -49.50
C PRO A 378 15.10 -21.48 -50.46
N GLY A 379 13.82 -21.81 -50.41
CA GLY A 379 13.16 -22.73 -51.34
C GLY A 379 11.85 -22.16 -51.86
N VAL A 380 11.85 -21.81 -53.11
CA VAL A 380 10.81 -21.74 -54.16
C VAL A 380 9.35 -21.69 -53.70
#